data_289b6ccc45f912d1492882d574c090b9
#
_entry.id   289b6ccc45f912d1492882d574c090b9
#
_cell.length_a   1.000
_cell.length_b   1.000
_cell.length_c   1.000
_cell.angle_alpha   90.00
_cell.angle_beta   90.00
_cell.angle_gamma   90.00
#
_symmetry.space_group_name_H-M   'P 1'
#
loop_
_entity.id
_entity.type
_entity.pdbx_description
1 polymer ?
#
loop_
_entity_poly.entity_id
_entity_poly.type
_entity_poly.pdbx_seq_one_letter_code
_entity_poly.pdbx_strand_id
1 'polypeptide(L)'
;MNVRRLIPAAALAGAVALGATALTACSGASAGTGTDGKLHVMSSFYPMQFLAEQIGKDHVKVDTLTKPGVEPHDLEITPKQTGQLGESDVVLYLKGLQPAVDKAVAQSGVKNVVDAAKLTKLEVHGSSGHDHAHEGEEGHAEGEAGHDHSHGEAGEDPHIWLDPVKYAEVAKGVGTALGKADPDHAADYRKNTDELLGRLTALDTEFKDGLKNTATRTFITTHSAFGYLAERYGLDQEGISGVDPESEPSPARMKELQAVARKDNVSTVFFETLASDKTAKTLATDTGLKTDVLDPLEGITDRSQGADYFEVMRSNLKNLQKALGSK
;
A
#
# COMPACT_ATOMS: atom_id res chain seq x y z
N MET A 1 -38.19 -0.35 93.37
CA MET A 1 -38.85 -1.66 93.63
C MET A 1 -38.36 -2.63 92.64
N ASN A 2 -37.78 -3.71 93.13
CA ASN A 2 -37.29 -4.90 92.45
C ASN A 2 -38.28 -5.48 91.49
N VAL A 3 -37.84 -6.12 90.42
CA VAL A 3 -37.79 -7.60 90.28
C VAL A 3 -36.99 -8.00 89.12
N ARG A 4 -35.96 -8.77 89.39
CA ARG A 4 -35.19 -9.63 88.44
C ARG A 4 -36.08 -10.74 87.88
N ARG A 5 -35.87 -11.14 86.64
CA ARG A 5 -35.98 -12.57 86.26
C ARG A 5 -34.98 -12.97 85.20
N LEU A 6 -34.42 -14.11 85.45
CA LEU A 6 -33.35 -14.87 84.82
C LEU A 6 -33.83 -15.67 83.62
N ILE A 7 -33.00 -15.74 82.59
CA ILE A 7 -32.51 -16.78 81.68
C ILE A 7 -33.35 -18.09 81.55
N PRO A 8 -33.43 -18.75 80.37
CA PRO A 8 -32.31 -19.63 79.97
C PRO A 8 -31.86 -19.62 78.50
N ALA A 9 -30.58 -20.02 78.30
CA ALA A 9 -29.93 -20.34 77.07
C ALA A 9 -30.52 -21.59 76.42
N ALA A 10 -30.63 -21.58 75.07
CA ALA A 10 -30.79 -22.76 74.30
C ALA A 10 -29.80 -22.70 73.15
N ALA A 11 -28.81 -23.55 73.17
CA ALA A 11 -27.88 -23.77 72.13
C ALA A 11 -28.53 -24.57 70.96
N LEU A 12 -28.42 -24.11 69.77
CA LEU A 12 -28.69 -24.90 68.56
C LEU A 12 -27.55 -24.74 67.63
N ALA A 13 -26.84 -25.86 67.43
CA ALA A 13 -25.83 -26.06 66.42
C ALA A 13 -26.48 -26.04 65.04
N GLY A 14 -26.06 -25.18 64.14
CA GLY A 14 -26.47 -25.11 62.75
C GLY A 14 -25.25 -25.15 61.86
N ALA A 15 -25.14 -26.15 61.01
CA ALA A 15 -24.04 -26.49 60.14
C ALA A 15 -23.67 -25.33 59.20
N VAL A 16 -22.40 -24.95 59.19
CA VAL A 16 -21.80 -24.08 58.16
C VAL A 16 -21.56 -24.89 56.91
N ALA A 17 -22.41 -24.71 55.88
CA ALA A 17 -22.15 -25.18 54.54
C ALA A 17 -21.24 -24.11 53.87
N LEU A 18 -19.96 -24.40 53.74
CA LEU A 18 -19.03 -23.65 52.89
C LEU A 18 -19.40 -23.89 51.44
N GLY A 19 -20.16 -22.97 50.87
CA GLY A 19 -20.31 -22.83 49.42
C GLY A 19 -19.06 -22.15 48.86
N ALA A 20 -18.09 -22.92 48.37
CA ALA A 20 -16.99 -22.43 47.58
C ALA A 20 -17.52 -22.03 46.18
N THR A 21 -17.91 -20.76 46.02
CA THR A 21 -18.08 -20.17 44.70
C THR A 21 -16.70 -19.98 44.11
N ALA A 22 -16.30 -20.92 43.22
CA ALA A 22 -15.16 -20.74 42.34
C ALA A 22 -15.48 -19.57 41.39
N LEU A 23 -14.98 -18.38 41.69
CA LEU A 23 -14.83 -17.32 40.71
C LEU A 23 -13.74 -17.77 39.73
N THR A 24 -14.14 -18.45 38.65
CA THR A 24 -13.31 -18.52 37.46
C THR A 24 -13.21 -17.12 36.89
N ALA A 25 -12.19 -16.40 37.31
CA ALA A 25 -11.74 -15.21 36.61
C ALA A 25 -11.20 -15.67 35.23
N CYS A 26 -12.05 -15.68 34.24
CA CYS A 26 -11.62 -15.63 32.85
C CYS A 26 -11.03 -14.23 32.63
N SER A 27 -9.77 -14.05 33.01
CA SER A 27 -8.96 -12.96 32.51
C SER A 27 -8.40 -13.37 31.14
N GLY A 28 -9.28 -13.56 30.16
CA GLY A 28 -8.92 -13.37 28.78
C GLY A 28 -8.79 -11.87 28.58
N ALA A 29 -7.58 -11.36 28.54
CA ALA A 29 -7.33 -10.06 27.99
C ALA A 29 -7.65 -10.16 26.48
N SER A 30 -8.93 -9.90 26.13
CA SER A 30 -9.29 -9.59 24.74
C SER A 30 -8.56 -8.31 24.41
N ALA A 31 -7.47 -8.42 23.65
CA ALA A 31 -6.88 -7.28 23.02
C ALA A 31 -7.92 -6.72 22.04
N GLY A 32 -8.42 -5.50 22.34
CA GLY A 32 -8.94 -4.52 21.45
C GLY A 32 -9.87 -5.03 20.32
N THR A 33 -11.11 -5.42 20.64
CA THR A 33 -12.21 -5.31 19.67
C THR A 33 -13.01 -4.07 20.03
N GLY A 34 -13.33 -3.26 19.03
CA GLY A 34 -14.22 -2.11 19.20
C GLY A 34 -15.54 -2.51 19.83
N THR A 35 -16.39 -1.55 20.21
CA THR A 35 -17.70 -1.77 20.85
C THR A 35 -18.66 -2.62 20.01
N ASP A 36 -18.35 -2.86 18.74
CA ASP A 36 -19.07 -3.69 17.77
C ASP A 36 -18.49 -5.11 17.61
N GLY A 37 -17.45 -5.45 18.39
CA GLY A 37 -16.79 -6.77 18.33
C GLY A 37 -15.89 -6.97 17.13
N LYS A 38 -15.60 -5.92 16.31
CA LYS A 38 -14.71 -5.97 15.16
C LYS A 38 -13.35 -5.37 15.47
N LEU A 39 -12.32 -5.92 14.83
CA LEU A 39 -10.98 -5.33 14.88
C LEU A 39 -10.96 -4.03 14.06
N HIS A 40 -10.62 -2.91 14.69
CA HIS A 40 -10.56 -1.61 14.02
C HIS A 40 -9.21 -1.41 13.34
N VAL A 41 -9.20 -1.38 12.02
CA VAL A 41 -8.00 -1.22 11.18
C VAL A 41 -8.00 0.17 10.55
N MET A 42 -6.94 0.94 10.79
CA MET A 42 -6.68 2.18 10.08
C MET A 42 -5.69 1.91 8.94
N SER A 43 -6.13 2.07 7.72
CA SER A 43 -5.27 1.99 6.53
C SER A 43 -4.81 3.38 6.09
N SER A 44 -3.63 3.48 5.50
CA SER A 44 -3.12 4.78 5.07
C SER A 44 -3.70 5.21 3.71
N PHE A 45 -3.85 4.30 2.76
CA PHE A 45 -4.37 4.55 1.41
C PHE A 45 -4.99 3.28 0.80
N TYR A 46 -5.56 3.39 -0.41
CA TYR A 46 -6.42 2.36 -0.99
C TYR A 46 -5.81 0.95 -1.07
N PRO A 47 -4.59 0.70 -1.57
CA PRO A 47 -4.01 -0.65 -1.58
C PRO A 47 -3.95 -1.30 -0.19
N MET A 48 -3.67 -0.53 0.84
CA MET A 48 -3.66 -1.02 2.22
C MET A 48 -5.08 -1.31 2.73
N GLN A 49 -6.04 -0.44 2.40
CA GLN A 49 -7.46 -0.66 2.67
C GLN A 49 -7.96 -1.93 2.03
N PHE A 50 -7.66 -2.12 0.75
CA PHE A 50 -8.06 -3.31 -0.01
C PHE A 50 -7.58 -4.61 0.65
N LEU A 51 -6.30 -4.68 1.07
CA LEU A 51 -5.79 -5.85 1.80
C LEU A 51 -6.54 -6.11 3.10
N ALA A 52 -6.74 -5.06 3.91
CA ALA A 52 -7.45 -5.19 5.17
C ALA A 52 -8.89 -5.69 4.97
N GLU A 53 -9.61 -5.18 3.98
CA GLU A 53 -10.98 -5.58 3.66
C GLU A 53 -11.06 -7.00 3.09
N GLN A 54 -10.16 -7.36 2.15
CA GLN A 54 -10.17 -8.69 1.54
C GLN A 54 -9.81 -9.80 2.53
N ILE A 55 -8.91 -9.52 3.46
CA ILE A 55 -8.45 -10.49 4.46
C ILE A 55 -9.37 -10.48 5.69
N GLY A 56 -9.75 -9.29 6.15
CA GLY A 56 -10.53 -9.11 7.37
C GLY A 56 -12.01 -9.44 7.22
N LYS A 57 -12.60 -9.11 6.07
CA LYS A 57 -14.03 -9.27 5.76
C LYS A 57 -14.92 -8.75 6.91
N ASP A 58 -15.82 -9.59 7.41
CA ASP A 58 -16.80 -9.23 8.46
C ASP A 58 -16.18 -9.06 9.86
N HIS A 59 -14.93 -9.49 10.06
CA HIS A 59 -14.23 -9.43 11.36
C HIS A 59 -13.50 -8.09 11.60
N VAL A 60 -13.38 -7.26 10.57
CA VAL A 60 -12.72 -5.95 10.67
C VAL A 60 -13.66 -4.80 10.38
N LYS A 61 -13.34 -3.65 10.92
CA LYS A 61 -13.83 -2.35 10.47
C LYS A 61 -12.63 -1.57 9.95
N VAL A 62 -12.64 -1.23 8.67
CA VAL A 62 -11.54 -0.53 8.03
C VAL A 62 -11.91 0.94 7.81
N ASP A 63 -11.09 1.83 8.34
CA ASP A 63 -11.10 3.26 8.01
C ASP A 63 -9.82 3.60 7.26
N THR A 64 -9.85 4.62 6.38
CA THR A 64 -8.67 5.04 5.62
C THR A 64 -8.35 6.52 5.83
N LEU A 65 -7.04 6.84 5.88
CA LEU A 65 -6.56 8.22 6.03
C LEU A 65 -6.71 9.00 4.72
N THR A 66 -6.37 8.39 3.59
CA THR A 66 -6.52 9.00 2.27
C THR A 66 -7.94 8.78 1.75
N LYS A 67 -8.69 9.85 1.57
CA LYS A 67 -10.06 9.78 1.04
C LYS A 67 -10.06 9.48 -0.46
N PRO A 68 -11.14 8.87 -1.00
CA PRO A 68 -11.29 8.71 -2.44
C PRO A 68 -11.06 10.02 -3.20
N GLY A 69 -10.24 9.98 -4.24
CA GLY A 69 -9.94 11.14 -5.07
C GLY A 69 -8.85 12.09 -4.54
N VAL A 70 -8.26 11.78 -3.38
CA VAL A 70 -7.11 12.51 -2.84
C VAL A 70 -5.84 11.78 -3.26
N GLU A 71 -4.86 12.55 -3.74
CA GLU A 71 -3.52 12.08 -4.04
C GLU A 71 -2.80 11.69 -2.73
N PRO A 72 -2.29 10.43 -2.59
CA PRO A 72 -1.75 9.98 -1.32
C PRO A 72 -0.37 10.54 -0.98
N HIS A 73 0.50 10.85 -1.96
CA HIS A 73 1.87 11.30 -1.71
C HIS A 73 1.90 12.60 -0.88
N ASP A 74 1.02 13.55 -1.20
CA ASP A 74 0.92 14.86 -0.55
C ASP A 74 -0.15 14.92 0.55
N LEU A 75 -0.55 13.77 1.11
CA LEU A 75 -1.58 13.73 2.15
C LEU A 75 -1.17 14.55 3.39
N GLU A 76 -1.98 15.55 3.71
CA GLU A 76 -1.94 16.29 4.97
C GLU A 76 -2.86 15.62 6.00
N ILE A 77 -2.32 15.28 7.18
CA ILE A 77 -3.10 14.65 8.26
C ILE A 77 -3.67 15.70 9.20
N THR A 78 -4.98 15.66 9.39
CA THR A 78 -5.68 16.51 10.34
C THR A 78 -5.52 16.00 11.79
N PRO A 79 -5.67 16.88 12.83
CA PRO A 79 -5.66 16.46 14.23
C PRO A 79 -6.71 15.38 14.56
N LYS A 80 -7.86 15.40 13.87
CA LYS A 80 -8.88 14.37 14.01
C LYS A 80 -8.38 13.01 13.52
N GLN A 81 -7.75 12.95 12.37
CA GLN A 81 -7.18 11.70 11.81
C GLN A 81 -6.04 11.17 12.69
N THR A 82 -5.21 12.06 13.24
CA THR A 82 -4.18 11.66 14.23
C THR A 82 -4.81 11.01 15.46
N GLY A 83 -5.92 11.57 15.99
CA GLY A 83 -6.67 10.95 17.08
C GLY A 83 -7.24 9.59 16.71
N GLN A 84 -7.89 9.48 15.55
CA GLN A 84 -8.47 8.22 15.05
C GLN A 84 -7.40 7.13 14.83
N LEU A 85 -6.20 7.53 14.36
CA LEU A 85 -5.07 6.62 14.21
C LEU A 85 -4.65 6.04 15.57
N GLY A 86 -4.60 6.86 16.64
CA GLY A 86 -4.28 6.42 17.99
C GLY A 86 -5.34 5.52 18.64
N GLU A 87 -6.58 5.59 18.18
CA GLU A 87 -7.72 4.78 18.66
C GLU A 87 -7.88 3.45 17.92
N SER A 88 -7.12 3.20 16.84
CA SER A 88 -7.21 1.97 16.06
C SER A 88 -6.46 0.81 16.72
N ASP A 89 -6.96 -0.42 16.50
CA ASP A 89 -6.32 -1.65 16.98
C ASP A 89 -5.11 -2.03 16.15
N VAL A 90 -5.17 -1.77 14.83
CA VAL A 90 -4.12 -2.05 13.86
C VAL A 90 -3.99 -0.85 12.93
N VAL A 91 -2.76 -0.43 12.67
CA VAL A 91 -2.42 0.52 11.60
C VAL A 91 -1.72 -0.21 10.49
N LEU A 92 -2.21 -0.09 9.26
CA LEU A 92 -1.62 -0.66 8.06
C LEU A 92 -1.22 0.47 7.10
N TYR A 93 0.07 0.63 6.87
CA TYR A 93 0.63 1.70 6.06
C TYR A 93 1.85 1.23 5.26
N LEU A 94 2.31 2.07 4.35
CA LEU A 94 3.55 1.86 3.61
C LEU A 94 4.50 3.02 3.92
N LYS A 95 5.56 2.74 4.66
CA LYS A 95 6.56 3.75 5.01
C LYS A 95 7.28 4.25 3.75
N GLY A 96 7.46 5.56 3.68
CA GLY A 96 8.14 6.23 2.57
C GLY A 96 7.20 6.80 1.50
N LEU A 97 5.94 6.34 1.42
CA LEU A 97 4.96 6.89 0.49
C LEU A 97 4.37 8.22 0.97
N GLN A 98 4.01 8.31 2.25
CA GLN A 98 3.25 9.42 2.85
C GLN A 98 4.00 10.00 4.06
N PRO A 99 4.84 11.06 3.90
CA PRO A 99 5.66 11.58 4.99
C PRO A 99 4.88 12.04 6.23
N ALA A 100 3.67 12.57 6.04
CA ALA A 100 2.80 12.97 7.15
C ALA A 100 2.26 11.76 7.92
N VAL A 101 1.94 10.65 7.23
CA VAL A 101 1.53 9.38 7.85
C VAL A 101 2.69 8.77 8.64
N ASP A 102 3.88 8.73 8.06
CA ASP A 102 5.08 8.20 8.73
C ASP A 102 5.32 8.88 10.09
N LYS A 103 5.23 10.21 10.11
CA LYS A 103 5.35 11.02 11.34
C LYS A 103 4.23 10.72 12.35
N ALA A 104 2.99 10.63 11.87
CA ALA A 104 1.84 10.38 12.74
C ALA A 104 1.87 8.97 13.33
N VAL A 105 2.21 7.95 12.54
CA VAL A 105 2.38 6.56 12.99
C VAL A 105 3.47 6.46 14.06
N ALA A 106 4.62 7.12 13.83
CA ALA A 106 5.71 7.12 14.81
C ALA A 106 5.33 7.75 16.17
N GLN A 107 4.31 8.63 16.19
CA GLN A 107 3.83 9.34 17.38
C GLN A 107 2.55 8.75 17.97
N SER A 108 1.87 7.86 17.27
CA SER A 108 0.52 7.36 17.63
C SER A 108 0.48 6.51 18.91
N GLY A 109 1.58 5.81 19.21
CA GLY A 109 1.62 4.83 20.30
C GLY A 109 0.81 3.56 20.05
N VAL A 110 0.28 3.35 18.84
CA VAL A 110 -0.44 2.12 18.43
C VAL A 110 0.49 0.91 18.53
N LYS A 111 -0.01 -0.16 19.13
CA LYS A 111 0.81 -1.36 19.39
C LYS A 111 1.01 -2.22 18.14
N ASN A 112 -0.02 -2.35 17.32
CA ASN A 112 0.02 -3.20 16.14
C ASN A 112 0.16 -2.32 14.90
N VAL A 113 1.38 -1.97 14.56
CA VAL A 113 1.72 -1.22 13.36
C VAL A 113 2.28 -2.19 12.32
N VAL A 114 1.65 -2.26 11.17
CA VAL A 114 2.05 -3.08 10.03
C VAL A 114 2.59 -2.16 8.95
N ASP A 115 3.89 -2.20 8.77
CA ASP A 115 4.61 -1.46 7.72
C ASP A 115 4.81 -2.39 6.52
N ALA A 116 4.11 -2.12 5.42
CA ALA A 116 4.17 -2.93 4.20
C ALA A 116 5.56 -2.95 3.59
N ALA A 117 6.37 -1.89 3.75
CA ALA A 117 7.76 -1.83 3.29
C ALA A 117 8.66 -2.89 3.94
N LYS A 118 8.26 -3.44 5.09
CA LYS A 118 9.00 -4.52 5.78
C LYS A 118 8.54 -5.93 5.41
N LEU A 119 7.48 -6.04 4.62
CA LEU A 119 6.87 -7.32 4.26
C LEU A 119 7.32 -7.84 2.89
N THR A 120 7.97 -6.99 2.11
CA THR A 120 8.64 -7.32 0.84
C THR A 120 9.92 -6.51 0.70
N LYS A 121 10.79 -6.87 -0.25
CA LYS A 121 11.98 -6.10 -0.54
C LYS A 121 11.62 -4.90 -1.41
N LEU A 122 11.95 -3.70 -0.97
CA LEU A 122 11.89 -2.51 -1.80
C LEU A 122 13.12 -2.44 -2.72
N GLU A 123 12.94 -1.82 -3.88
CA GLU A 123 13.96 -1.62 -4.90
C GLU A 123 13.93 -0.16 -5.36
N VAL A 124 14.99 0.26 -6.03
CA VAL A 124 15.08 1.62 -6.56
C VAL A 124 14.70 1.57 -8.02
N HIS A 125 13.56 2.18 -8.37
CA HIS A 125 13.17 2.44 -9.73
C HIS A 125 13.17 3.96 -9.94
N GLY A 126 14.05 4.46 -10.76
CA GLY A 126 14.09 5.87 -11.12
C GLY A 126 13.80 6.04 -12.60
N SER A 127 13.56 7.26 -13.06
CA SER A 127 13.63 7.58 -14.47
C SER A 127 15.03 7.22 -14.94
N SER A 128 15.17 6.14 -15.68
CA SER A 128 16.44 5.61 -16.14
C SER A 128 17.11 6.60 -17.10
N GLY A 129 17.97 7.45 -16.52
CA GLY A 129 19.13 7.83 -17.29
C GLY A 129 19.92 6.52 -17.48
N HIS A 130 20.11 6.07 -18.71
CA HIS A 130 20.86 4.87 -19.01
C HIS A 130 22.24 4.94 -18.35
N ASP A 131 22.40 4.33 -17.18
CA ASP A 131 23.70 3.96 -16.66
C ASP A 131 24.21 2.79 -17.51
N HIS A 132 24.84 3.14 -18.63
CA HIS A 132 25.75 2.22 -19.27
C HIS A 132 26.89 1.96 -18.28
N ALA A 133 26.92 0.76 -17.71
CA ALA A 133 28.06 0.25 -16.99
C ALA A 133 29.30 0.37 -17.88
N HIS A 134 30.12 1.38 -17.66
CA HIS A 134 31.49 1.44 -18.12
C HIS A 134 32.32 0.60 -17.16
N GLU A 135 32.57 -0.66 -17.52
CA GLU A 135 33.73 -1.37 -17.03
C GLU A 135 34.99 -0.69 -17.58
N GLY A 136 35.88 -0.31 -16.66
CA GLY A 136 37.32 -0.18 -16.91
C GLY A 136 37.81 1.23 -17.25
N GLU A 137 38.47 1.92 -16.34
CA GLU A 137 39.95 2.09 -16.29
C GLU A 137 40.34 3.02 -15.14
N GLU A 138 41.38 2.62 -14.41
CA GLU A 138 41.99 3.38 -13.33
C GLU A 138 42.71 4.62 -13.87
N GLY A 139 42.58 5.75 -13.20
CA GLY A 139 43.39 6.94 -13.46
C GLY A 139 43.19 8.03 -12.41
N HIS A 140 44.13 8.14 -11.48
CA HIS A 140 44.23 9.18 -10.47
C HIS A 140 44.34 10.57 -11.08
N ALA A 141 43.63 11.57 -10.52
CA ALA A 141 44.18 12.91 -10.25
C ALA A 141 43.26 13.71 -9.32
N GLU A 142 43.84 14.26 -8.28
CA GLU A 142 43.26 15.13 -7.28
C GLU A 142 42.88 16.51 -7.89
N GLY A 143 41.80 17.12 -7.37
CA GLY A 143 41.47 18.54 -7.64
C GLY A 143 40.18 18.96 -6.99
N GLU A 144 40.27 19.68 -5.86
CA GLU A 144 39.16 20.28 -5.12
C GLU A 144 38.32 21.22 -5.98
N ALA A 145 37.01 21.19 -5.81
CA ALA A 145 36.12 22.32 -5.47
C ALA A 145 34.67 21.87 -5.43
N GLY A 146 34.06 21.94 -4.26
CA GLY A 146 32.67 21.56 -4.04
C GLY A 146 31.70 22.42 -4.86
N HIS A 147 30.87 21.74 -5.62
CA HIS A 147 29.52 22.17 -5.94
C HIS A 147 28.61 21.00 -5.55
N ASP A 148 27.95 21.20 -4.41
CA ASP A 148 26.91 20.35 -3.88
C ASP A 148 25.71 20.41 -4.85
N HIS A 149 25.75 19.61 -5.88
CA HIS A 149 24.55 19.23 -6.64
C HIS A 149 23.95 18.07 -5.88
N SER A 150 23.09 18.39 -4.92
CA SER A 150 22.14 17.45 -4.34
C SER A 150 21.32 16.84 -5.49
N HIS A 151 21.85 15.83 -6.16
CA HIS A 151 21.04 14.83 -6.81
C HIS A 151 20.35 14.10 -5.67
N GLY A 152 19.03 14.35 -5.49
CA GLY A 152 18.25 13.63 -4.51
C GLY A 152 18.56 12.14 -4.68
N GLU A 153 19.06 11.51 -3.62
CA GLU A 153 19.21 10.06 -3.59
C GLU A 153 17.88 9.49 -4.06
N ALA A 154 17.90 8.71 -5.14
CA ALA A 154 16.72 8.02 -5.62
C ALA A 154 16.26 7.12 -4.47
N GLY A 155 15.17 7.52 -3.80
CA GLY A 155 14.60 6.75 -2.70
C GLY A 155 14.09 5.40 -3.21
N GLU A 156 13.88 4.46 -2.32
CA GLU A 156 13.23 3.20 -2.66
C GLU A 156 11.83 3.48 -3.24
N ASP A 157 11.48 2.79 -4.32
CA ASP A 157 10.17 2.89 -4.96
C ASP A 157 9.08 2.28 -4.07
N PRO A 158 8.05 3.03 -3.67
CA PRO A 158 6.99 2.49 -2.81
C PRO A 158 5.91 1.70 -3.55
N HIS A 159 5.83 1.72 -4.90
CA HIS A 159 4.69 1.24 -5.69
C HIS A 159 4.60 -0.29 -5.81
N ILE A 160 4.92 -1.01 -4.75
CA ILE A 160 4.97 -2.49 -4.68
C ILE A 160 3.66 -3.20 -5.01
N TRP A 161 2.52 -2.53 -4.85
CA TRP A 161 1.19 -3.12 -5.10
C TRP A 161 0.89 -3.32 -6.58
N LEU A 162 1.66 -2.69 -7.49
CA LEU A 162 1.53 -2.86 -8.93
C LEU A 162 2.23 -4.12 -9.45
N ASP A 163 3.05 -4.79 -8.63
CA ASP A 163 3.53 -6.15 -8.87
C ASP A 163 2.69 -7.14 -8.06
N PRO A 164 1.84 -7.98 -8.69
CA PRO A 164 1.00 -8.93 -7.99
C PRO A 164 1.75 -9.90 -7.08
N VAL A 165 3.02 -10.20 -7.37
CA VAL A 165 3.85 -11.11 -6.56
C VAL A 165 4.32 -10.42 -5.29
N LYS A 166 4.86 -9.20 -5.39
CA LYS A 166 5.23 -8.40 -4.20
C LYS A 166 4.01 -8.08 -3.34
N TYR A 167 2.89 -7.76 -3.98
CA TYR A 167 1.64 -7.50 -3.26
C TYR A 167 1.09 -8.74 -2.54
N ALA A 168 1.32 -9.94 -3.09
CA ALA A 168 1.02 -11.20 -2.41
C ALA A 168 1.90 -11.44 -1.17
N GLU A 169 3.18 -11.03 -1.20
CA GLU A 169 4.06 -11.06 -0.03
C GLU A 169 3.51 -10.16 1.09
N VAL A 170 3.11 -8.94 0.73
CA VAL A 170 2.47 -7.99 1.67
C VAL A 170 1.17 -8.57 2.23
N ALA A 171 0.28 -9.11 1.38
CA ALA A 171 -0.98 -9.72 1.78
C ALA A 171 -0.78 -10.83 2.82
N LYS A 172 0.22 -11.69 2.63
CA LYS A 172 0.59 -12.74 3.59
C LYS A 172 1.03 -12.19 4.94
N GLY A 173 1.82 -11.12 4.92
CA GLY A 173 2.26 -10.42 6.14
C GLY A 173 1.09 -9.78 6.88
N VAL A 174 0.18 -9.12 6.16
CA VAL A 174 -1.05 -8.51 6.71
C VAL A 174 -1.94 -9.56 7.35
N GLY A 175 -2.21 -10.68 6.66
CA GLY A 175 -3.01 -11.79 7.23
C GLY A 175 -2.41 -12.36 8.51
N THR A 176 -1.08 -12.48 8.57
CA THR A 176 -0.37 -12.89 9.79
C THR A 176 -0.54 -11.86 10.92
N ALA A 177 -0.49 -10.57 10.60
CA ALA A 177 -0.62 -9.49 11.57
C ALA A 177 -2.05 -9.40 12.13
N LEU A 178 -3.07 -9.50 11.27
CA LEU A 178 -4.48 -9.52 11.71
C LEU A 178 -4.76 -10.72 12.61
N GLY A 179 -4.28 -11.92 12.25
CA GLY A 179 -4.44 -13.12 13.10
C GLY A 179 -3.70 -13.06 14.45
N LYS A 180 -2.66 -12.22 14.58
CA LYS A 180 -2.01 -11.93 15.87
C LYS A 180 -2.79 -10.89 16.69
N ALA A 181 -3.37 -9.89 16.04
CA ALA A 181 -4.14 -8.84 16.68
C ALA A 181 -5.50 -9.36 17.17
N ASP A 182 -6.09 -10.31 16.44
CA ASP A 182 -7.37 -10.95 16.73
C ASP A 182 -7.25 -12.48 16.57
N PRO A 183 -6.76 -13.17 17.61
CA PRO A 183 -6.53 -14.61 17.59
C PRO A 183 -7.81 -15.45 17.42
N ASP A 184 -8.96 -14.96 17.86
CA ASP A 184 -10.24 -15.67 17.79
C ASP A 184 -10.68 -15.91 16.34
N HIS A 185 -10.31 -15.03 15.40
CA HIS A 185 -10.61 -15.12 13.98
C HIS A 185 -9.37 -15.44 13.11
N ALA A 186 -8.26 -15.86 13.71
CA ALA A 186 -7.00 -16.13 13.00
C ALA A 186 -7.13 -17.18 11.89
N ALA A 187 -8.03 -18.16 12.03
CA ALA A 187 -8.29 -19.18 11.03
C ALA A 187 -8.97 -18.59 9.77
N ASP A 188 -9.91 -17.67 9.97
CA ASP A 188 -10.63 -17.00 8.88
C ASP A 188 -9.69 -16.05 8.12
N TYR A 189 -8.86 -15.27 8.83
CA TYR A 189 -7.84 -14.41 8.19
C TYR A 189 -6.87 -15.23 7.34
N ARG A 190 -6.43 -16.39 7.81
CA ARG A 190 -5.55 -17.28 7.03
C ARG A 190 -6.25 -17.77 5.77
N LYS A 191 -7.48 -18.28 5.89
CA LYS A 191 -8.28 -18.75 4.76
C LYS A 191 -8.47 -17.63 3.72
N ASN A 192 -8.89 -16.45 4.17
CA ASN A 192 -9.11 -15.29 3.28
C ASN A 192 -7.81 -14.82 2.61
N THR A 193 -6.68 -14.88 3.34
CA THR A 193 -5.35 -14.61 2.77
C THR A 193 -5.03 -15.61 1.66
N ASP A 194 -5.22 -16.91 1.88
CA ASP A 194 -4.94 -17.95 0.87
C ASP A 194 -5.81 -17.77 -0.38
N GLU A 195 -7.10 -17.39 -0.22
CA GLU A 195 -7.99 -17.06 -1.33
C GLU A 195 -7.46 -15.85 -2.13
N LEU A 196 -7.02 -14.79 -1.44
CA LEU A 196 -6.44 -13.58 -2.07
C LEU A 196 -5.14 -13.90 -2.80
N LEU A 197 -4.25 -14.69 -2.22
CA LEU A 197 -3.00 -15.14 -2.85
C LEU A 197 -3.28 -15.91 -4.14
N GLY A 198 -4.30 -16.77 -4.17
CA GLY A 198 -4.73 -17.45 -5.40
C GLY A 198 -5.16 -16.50 -6.50
N ARG A 199 -5.92 -15.44 -6.16
CA ARG A 199 -6.34 -14.41 -7.12
C ARG A 199 -5.16 -13.58 -7.64
N LEU A 200 -4.20 -13.22 -6.78
CA LEU A 200 -3.00 -12.47 -7.16
C LEU A 200 -2.09 -13.33 -8.08
N THR A 201 -1.95 -14.62 -7.80
CA THR A 201 -1.21 -15.56 -8.66
C THR A 201 -1.86 -15.68 -10.05
N ALA A 202 -3.19 -15.72 -10.12
CA ALA A 202 -3.91 -15.72 -11.38
C ALA A 202 -3.69 -14.42 -12.17
N LEU A 203 -3.74 -13.27 -11.48
CA LEU A 203 -3.45 -11.97 -12.10
C LEU A 203 -2.02 -11.88 -12.64
N ASP A 204 -1.02 -12.35 -11.89
CA ASP A 204 0.37 -12.43 -12.37
C ASP A 204 0.48 -13.27 -13.66
N THR A 205 -0.24 -14.39 -13.72
CA THR A 205 -0.29 -15.23 -14.93
C THR A 205 -0.94 -14.50 -16.11
N GLU A 206 -2.06 -13.78 -15.88
CA GLU A 206 -2.71 -12.97 -16.91
C GLU A 206 -1.76 -11.91 -17.49
N PHE A 207 -0.98 -11.23 -16.63
CA PHE A 207 0.02 -10.24 -17.08
C PHE A 207 1.17 -10.89 -17.85
N LYS A 208 1.75 -11.97 -17.35
CA LYS A 208 2.81 -12.72 -18.04
C LYS A 208 2.40 -13.16 -19.44
N ASP A 209 1.23 -13.76 -19.54
CA ASP A 209 0.72 -14.25 -20.84
C ASP A 209 0.35 -13.09 -21.78
N GLY A 210 -0.25 -12.05 -21.22
CA GLY A 210 -0.72 -10.90 -21.97
C GLY A 210 0.40 -9.99 -22.52
N LEU A 211 1.57 -9.98 -21.88
CA LEU A 211 2.68 -9.08 -22.22
C LEU A 211 3.91 -9.78 -22.81
N LYS A 212 3.87 -11.10 -23.00
CA LYS A 212 5.06 -11.83 -23.52
C LYS A 212 5.41 -11.52 -24.97
N ASN A 213 4.43 -11.19 -25.82
CA ASN A 213 4.58 -10.98 -27.25
C ASN A 213 4.13 -9.57 -27.66
N THR A 214 4.87 -8.54 -27.26
CA THR A 214 4.64 -7.14 -27.58
C THR A 214 5.53 -6.67 -28.73
N ALA A 215 5.08 -5.69 -29.50
CA ALA A 215 5.85 -5.09 -30.59
C ALA A 215 6.93 -4.13 -30.07
N THR A 216 6.67 -3.45 -28.96
CA THR A 216 7.63 -2.66 -28.18
C THR A 216 7.55 -3.02 -26.71
N ARG A 217 8.62 -2.74 -25.95
CA ARG A 217 8.67 -2.95 -24.51
C ARG A 217 8.52 -1.66 -23.73
N THR A 218 8.73 -0.51 -24.38
CA THR A 218 8.76 0.81 -23.75
C THR A 218 7.39 1.44 -23.71
N PHE A 219 7.03 1.99 -22.54
CA PHE A 219 5.83 2.79 -22.35
C PHE A 219 6.11 4.04 -21.50
N ILE A 220 5.35 5.11 -21.77
CA ILE A 220 5.55 6.41 -21.11
C ILE A 220 4.35 6.70 -20.20
N THR A 221 4.63 7.12 -18.95
CA THR A 221 3.63 7.44 -17.92
C THR A 221 3.82 8.86 -17.37
N THR A 222 2.81 9.42 -16.71
CA THR A 222 2.91 10.73 -16.06
C THR A 222 3.93 10.73 -14.94
N HIS A 223 3.95 9.70 -14.07
CA HIS A 223 5.03 9.52 -13.09
C HIS A 223 5.53 8.06 -13.06
N SER A 224 6.61 7.83 -12.33
CA SER A 224 7.34 6.55 -12.33
C SER A 224 6.76 5.54 -11.31
N ALA A 225 5.45 5.26 -11.35
CA ALA A 225 4.80 4.32 -10.44
C ALA A 225 4.94 2.84 -10.84
N PHE A 226 5.19 2.55 -12.10
CA PHE A 226 5.07 1.19 -12.64
C PHE A 226 6.41 0.44 -12.73
N GLY A 227 7.43 0.88 -11.97
CA GLY A 227 8.76 0.29 -11.98
C GLY A 227 8.76 -1.21 -11.68
N TYR A 228 8.11 -1.64 -10.60
CA TYR A 228 7.98 -3.05 -10.25
C TYR A 228 7.21 -3.89 -11.28
N LEU A 229 6.13 -3.33 -11.86
CA LEU A 229 5.39 -3.99 -12.93
C LEU A 229 6.27 -4.13 -14.18
N ALA A 230 6.99 -3.08 -14.54
CA ALA A 230 7.89 -3.09 -15.71
C ALA A 230 8.98 -4.15 -15.53
N GLU A 231 9.67 -4.15 -14.40
CA GLU A 231 10.70 -5.16 -14.09
C GLU A 231 10.13 -6.58 -14.12
N ARG A 232 8.96 -6.81 -13.46
CA ARG A 232 8.32 -8.13 -13.40
C ARG A 232 8.03 -8.74 -14.75
N TYR A 233 7.60 -7.93 -15.72
CA TYR A 233 7.16 -8.40 -17.03
C TYR A 233 8.14 -8.05 -18.16
N GLY A 234 9.34 -7.56 -17.81
CA GLY A 234 10.41 -7.21 -18.74
C GLY A 234 10.01 -6.08 -19.68
N LEU A 235 9.36 -5.06 -19.17
CA LEU A 235 9.03 -3.81 -19.84
C LEU A 235 9.97 -2.69 -19.39
N ASP A 236 9.98 -1.59 -20.15
CA ASP A 236 10.78 -0.40 -19.88
C ASP A 236 9.82 0.77 -19.64
N GLN A 237 9.71 1.22 -18.38
CA GLN A 237 8.92 2.38 -18.03
C GLN A 237 9.73 3.66 -18.17
N GLU A 238 9.14 4.66 -18.81
CA GLU A 238 9.64 6.03 -18.87
C GLU A 238 8.65 7.00 -18.23
N GLY A 239 8.94 7.46 -17.00
CA GLY A 239 8.12 8.47 -16.33
C GLY A 239 8.41 9.87 -16.85
N ILE A 240 7.37 10.69 -17.06
CA ILE A 240 7.52 12.13 -17.32
C ILE A 240 8.08 12.80 -16.05
N SER A 241 7.44 12.55 -14.91
CA SER A 241 7.93 12.88 -13.56
C SER A 241 8.64 11.69 -12.92
N GLY A 242 9.32 11.91 -11.80
CA GLY A 242 9.91 10.88 -10.96
C GLY A 242 8.86 10.02 -10.25
N VAL A 243 9.23 9.46 -9.10
CA VAL A 243 8.34 8.65 -8.23
C VAL A 243 7.22 9.51 -7.60
N ASP A 244 7.45 10.81 -7.45
CA ASP A 244 6.47 11.79 -6.98
C ASP A 244 5.73 12.39 -8.19
N PRO A 245 4.38 12.23 -8.30
CA PRO A 245 3.58 12.71 -9.41
C PRO A 245 3.52 14.25 -9.52
N GLU A 246 3.70 14.98 -8.41
CA GLU A 246 3.66 16.45 -8.39
C GLU A 246 4.99 17.09 -8.86
N SER A 247 6.04 16.28 -9.09
CA SER A 247 7.32 16.75 -9.61
C SER A 247 7.18 17.28 -11.04
N GLU A 248 7.65 18.52 -11.30
CA GLU A 248 7.65 19.09 -12.64
C GLU A 248 8.81 18.53 -13.49
N PRO A 249 8.55 18.01 -14.71
CA PRO A 249 9.61 17.52 -15.58
C PRO A 249 10.47 18.66 -16.11
N SER A 250 11.78 18.43 -16.18
CA SER A 250 12.69 19.40 -16.81
C SER A 250 12.47 19.46 -18.33
N PRO A 251 12.81 20.61 -18.99
CA PRO A 251 12.79 20.68 -20.46
C PRO A 251 13.72 19.66 -21.13
N ALA A 252 14.79 19.25 -20.45
CA ALA A 252 15.71 18.20 -20.93
C ALA A 252 15.01 16.86 -20.94
N ARG A 253 14.30 16.48 -19.86
CA ARG A 253 13.52 15.24 -19.77
C ARG A 253 12.44 15.16 -20.86
N MET A 254 11.74 16.26 -21.14
CA MET A 254 10.74 16.29 -22.21
C MET A 254 11.34 16.02 -23.58
N LYS A 255 12.55 16.52 -23.89
CA LYS A 255 13.27 16.23 -25.14
C LYS A 255 13.76 14.79 -25.22
N GLU A 256 14.25 14.25 -24.11
CA GLU A 256 14.65 12.84 -23.98
C GLU A 256 13.47 11.92 -24.28
N LEU A 257 12.31 12.13 -23.65
CA LEU A 257 11.09 11.35 -23.87
C LEU A 257 10.61 11.41 -25.32
N GLN A 258 10.76 12.55 -26.01
CA GLN A 258 10.48 12.66 -27.44
C GLN A 258 11.45 11.80 -28.28
N ALA A 259 12.72 11.69 -27.87
CA ALA A 259 13.70 10.84 -28.54
C ALA A 259 13.42 9.35 -28.30
N VAL A 260 13.14 8.97 -27.05
CA VAL A 260 12.74 7.61 -26.66
C VAL A 260 11.49 7.17 -27.42
N ALA A 261 10.46 8.02 -27.45
CA ALA A 261 9.20 7.71 -28.14
C ALA A 261 9.44 7.35 -29.63
N ARG A 262 10.32 8.07 -30.31
CA ARG A 262 10.68 7.78 -31.70
C ARG A 262 11.55 6.53 -31.86
N LYS A 263 12.57 6.38 -30.99
CA LYS A 263 13.52 5.26 -31.04
C LYS A 263 12.81 3.91 -30.82
N ASP A 264 11.94 3.86 -29.81
CA ASP A 264 11.32 2.62 -29.33
C ASP A 264 9.90 2.41 -29.88
N ASN A 265 9.49 3.25 -30.87
CA ASN A 265 8.18 3.19 -31.51
C ASN A 265 7.02 3.23 -30.50
N VAL A 266 7.14 4.03 -29.45
CA VAL A 266 6.06 4.25 -28.49
C VAL A 266 4.87 4.87 -29.21
N SER A 267 3.68 4.37 -28.95
CA SER A 267 2.44 4.83 -29.60
C SER A 267 1.54 5.67 -28.68
N THR A 268 1.75 5.56 -27.36
CA THR A 268 0.82 6.06 -26.34
C THR A 268 1.58 6.61 -25.15
N VAL A 269 1.13 7.77 -24.65
CA VAL A 269 1.51 8.33 -23.35
C VAL A 269 0.36 8.07 -22.38
N PHE A 270 0.67 7.44 -21.27
CA PHE A 270 -0.32 7.14 -20.25
C PHE A 270 -0.45 8.26 -19.23
N PHE A 271 -1.67 8.49 -18.78
CA PHE A 271 -1.99 9.39 -17.66
C PHE A 271 -2.84 8.66 -16.62
N GLU A 272 -2.89 9.21 -15.43
CA GLU A 272 -3.55 8.66 -14.25
C GLU A 272 -4.89 9.31 -13.95
N THR A 273 -5.65 8.69 -13.05
CA THR A 273 -7.01 9.16 -12.71
C THR A 273 -7.04 10.20 -11.60
N LEU A 274 -5.99 10.27 -10.74
CA LEU A 274 -5.92 11.20 -9.61
C LEU A 274 -5.09 12.44 -9.89
N ALA A 275 -4.06 12.36 -10.72
CA ALA A 275 -3.18 13.47 -11.05
C ALA A 275 -3.61 14.21 -12.33
N SER A 276 -2.89 15.31 -12.64
CA SER A 276 -3.13 16.12 -13.85
C SER A 276 -2.63 15.42 -15.11
N ASP A 277 -3.48 15.35 -16.13
CA ASP A 277 -3.11 14.81 -17.44
C ASP A 277 -2.43 15.81 -18.38
N LYS A 278 -2.15 17.03 -17.91
CA LYS A 278 -1.64 18.15 -18.74
C LYS A 278 -0.30 17.85 -19.38
N THR A 279 0.65 17.30 -18.62
CA THR A 279 2.01 16.98 -19.10
C THR A 279 1.98 15.85 -20.14
N ALA A 280 1.17 14.80 -19.89
CA ALA A 280 0.96 13.71 -20.85
C ALA A 280 0.34 14.22 -22.17
N LYS A 281 -0.67 15.08 -22.10
CA LYS A 281 -1.30 15.69 -23.28
C LYS A 281 -0.35 16.61 -24.05
N THR A 282 0.52 17.35 -23.37
CA THR A 282 1.54 18.19 -23.99
C THR A 282 2.52 17.31 -24.76
N LEU A 283 3.09 16.28 -24.14
CA LEU A 283 4.02 15.37 -24.78
C LEU A 283 3.37 14.66 -25.98
N ALA A 284 2.13 14.19 -25.82
CA ALA A 284 1.39 13.53 -26.89
C ALA A 284 1.15 14.47 -28.08
N THR A 285 0.82 15.75 -27.84
CA THR A 285 0.64 16.76 -28.90
C THR A 285 1.94 17.02 -29.65
N ASP A 286 3.06 17.17 -28.94
CA ASP A 286 4.37 17.49 -29.51
C ASP A 286 4.96 16.30 -30.32
N THR A 287 4.55 15.09 -29.99
CA THR A 287 5.09 13.85 -30.61
C THR A 287 4.12 13.18 -31.58
N GLY A 288 2.85 13.58 -31.61
CA GLY A 288 1.78 12.92 -32.35
C GLY A 288 1.35 11.58 -31.75
N LEU A 289 1.67 11.31 -30.49
CA LEU A 289 1.27 10.10 -29.77
C LEU A 289 -0.21 10.17 -29.33
N LYS A 290 -0.79 9.01 -29.06
CA LYS A 290 -2.08 8.89 -28.41
C LYS A 290 -1.95 9.06 -26.90
N THR A 291 -3.04 9.32 -26.22
CA THR A 291 -3.12 9.22 -24.76
C THR A 291 -4.08 8.11 -24.38
N ASP A 292 -3.79 7.40 -23.29
CA ASP A 292 -4.69 6.42 -22.66
C ASP A 292 -4.46 6.41 -21.15
N VAL A 293 -5.31 5.72 -20.38
CA VAL A 293 -5.21 5.64 -18.93
C VAL A 293 -4.34 4.45 -18.52
N LEU A 294 -3.43 4.67 -17.57
CA LEU A 294 -2.79 3.62 -16.78
C LEU A 294 -2.88 4.06 -15.32
N ASP A 295 -3.71 3.37 -14.55
CA ASP A 295 -4.08 3.78 -13.20
C ASP A 295 -3.11 3.16 -12.18
N PRO A 296 -2.33 3.95 -11.41
CA PRO A 296 -1.42 3.45 -10.39
C PRO A 296 -2.13 2.89 -9.15
N LEU A 297 -3.47 2.92 -9.11
CA LEU A 297 -4.27 2.36 -8.00
C LEU A 297 -3.97 2.95 -6.63
N GLU A 298 -3.55 4.19 -6.56
CA GLU A 298 -3.33 4.90 -5.31
C GLU A 298 -4.63 5.27 -4.59
N GLY A 299 -5.72 5.28 -5.33
CA GLY A 299 -7.09 5.44 -4.86
C GLY A 299 -8.09 4.99 -5.90
N ILE A 300 -9.32 4.70 -5.49
CA ILE A 300 -10.42 4.39 -6.41
C ILE A 300 -11.44 5.51 -6.40
N THR A 301 -11.91 5.88 -7.60
CA THR A 301 -12.94 6.89 -7.84
C THR A 301 -13.85 6.47 -8.98
N ASP A 302 -14.89 7.26 -9.25
CA ASP A 302 -15.78 7.06 -10.42
C ASP A 302 -15.03 7.20 -11.77
N ARG A 303 -13.78 7.70 -11.77
CA ARG A 303 -12.91 7.80 -12.96
C ARG A 303 -12.04 6.56 -13.16
N SER A 304 -11.88 5.72 -12.15
CA SER A 304 -11.10 4.48 -12.23
C SER A 304 -11.77 3.49 -13.18
N GLN A 305 -10.97 2.75 -13.93
CA GLN A 305 -11.44 1.80 -14.94
C GLN A 305 -11.75 0.40 -14.34
N GLY A 306 -12.37 0.38 -13.17
CA GLY A 306 -12.78 -0.81 -12.41
C GLY A 306 -13.25 -0.44 -11.03
N ALA A 307 -14.02 -1.31 -10.40
CA ALA A 307 -14.58 -1.13 -9.07
C ALA A 307 -13.66 -1.61 -7.95
N ASP A 308 -12.66 -2.43 -8.28
CA ASP A 308 -11.68 -2.93 -7.32
C ASP A 308 -10.26 -3.04 -7.93
N TYR A 309 -9.30 -3.41 -7.08
CA TYR A 309 -7.91 -3.62 -7.47
C TYR A 309 -7.77 -4.55 -8.70
N PHE A 310 -8.48 -5.68 -8.71
CA PHE A 310 -8.36 -6.65 -9.79
C PHE A 310 -8.93 -6.16 -11.12
N GLU A 311 -10.05 -5.45 -11.07
CA GLU A 311 -10.68 -4.89 -12.28
C GLU A 311 -9.81 -3.79 -12.88
N VAL A 312 -9.26 -2.89 -12.06
CA VAL A 312 -8.37 -1.84 -12.53
C VAL A 312 -7.06 -2.43 -13.08
N MET A 313 -6.44 -3.40 -12.40
CA MET A 313 -5.25 -4.06 -12.92
C MET A 313 -5.49 -4.75 -14.26
N ARG A 314 -6.64 -5.41 -14.47
CA ARG A 314 -6.99 -5.99 -15.77
C ARG A 314 -7.23 -4.92 -16.84
N SER A 315 -7.79 -3.79 -16.48
CA SER A 315 -7.93 -2.64 -17.39
C SER A 315 -6.56 -2.07 -17.77
N ASN A 316 -5.64 -1.97 -16.80
CA ASN A 316 -4.25 -1.60 -17.04
C ASN A 316 -3.56 -2.57 -18.02
N LEU A 317 -3.72 -3.88 -17.79
CA LEU A 317 -3.19 -4.90 -18.71
C LEU A 317 -3.70 -4.72 -20.14
N LYS A 318 -5.00 -4.52 -20.29
CA LYS A 318 -5.62 -4.29 -21.62
C LYS A 318 -5.10 -3.04 -22.30
N ASN A 319 -4.90 -1.95 -21.57
CA ASN A 319 -4.38 -0.69 -22.10
C ASN A 319 -2.89 -0.83 -22.47
N LEU A 320 -2.10 -1.53 -21.66
CA LEU A 320 -0.70 -1.88 -21.99
C LEU A 320 -0.62 -2.75 -23.24
N GLN A 321 -1.42 -3.82 -23.34
CA GLN A 321 -1.46 -4.68 -24.53
C GLN A 321 -1.72 -3.89 -25.81
N LYS A 322 -2.70 -2.99 -25.78
CA LYS A 322 -3.05 -2.12 -26.92
C LYS A 322 -1.91 -1.18 -27.29
N ALA A 323 -1.27 -0.53 -26.28
CA ALA A 323 -0.20 0.43 -26.50
C ALA A 323 1.11 -0.23 -26.98
N LEU A 324 1.45 -1.38 -26.41
CA LEU A 324 2.66 -2.14 -26.73
C LEU A 324 2.51 -3.03 -27.97
N GLY A 325 1.33 -3.08 -28.59
CA GLY A 325 1.07 -3.88 -29.79
C GLY A 325 1.16 -5.39 -29.53
N SER A 326 0.57 -5.86 -28.42
CA SER A 326 0.49 -7.30 -28.10
C SER A 326 -0.30 -8.06 -29.16
N LYS A 327 0.18 -9.28 -29.51
CA LYS A 327 -0.42 -10.16 -30.52
C LYS A 327 -0.99 -11.41 -29.88
#